data_b34c63c334dcc910636854aa7d725388
#
_entry.id   b34c63c334dcc910636854aa7d725388
#
_cell.length_a   1.000
_cell.length_b   1.000
_cell.length_c   1.000
_cell.angle_alpha   90.00
_cell.angle_beta   90.00
_cell.angle_gamma   90.00
#
_symmetry.space_group_name_H-M   'P 1'
#
loop_
_entity.id
_entity.type
_entity.pdbx_description
1 polymer ?
#
loop_
_entity_poly.entity_id
_entity_poly.type
_entity_poly.pdbx_seq_one_letter_code
_entity_poly.pdbx_strand_id
1 'polypeptide(L)'
;YSAYRKFGDERYLEGAKQAIRALDNQKESRFYEILLPLGIYTAARLNAEEGTDYDTEKMINWVFDGVTDPKGRYGWGIIQDRWGPYDVSGLQGSITDGGGYAFFMNSVKMVWPLLPMVKYEPQYARAIGKWMNNNVSACRLFYPDEIPAIYQWLPQQKDITRGVIAYEGL
;
A
#
# COMPACT_ATOMS: atom_id res chain seq x y z
N TYR A 1 -9.56 4.73 16.15
CA TYR A 1 -10.34 3.57 16.58
C TYR A 1 -9.60 2.74 17.63
N SER A 2 -8.29 2.46 17.43
CA SER A 2 -7.49 1.70 18.42
C SER A 2 -7.50 2.34 19.83
N ALA A 3 -7.52 3.66 19.91
CA ALA A 3 -7.64 4.37 21.19
C ALA A 3 -9.00 4.11 21.85
N TYR A 4 -10.09 4.13 21.07
CA TYR A 4 -11.41 3.75 21.59
C TYR A 4 -11.41 2.33 22.16
N ARG A 5 -10.86 1.36 21.39
CA ARG A 5 -10.80 -0.04 21.83
C ARG A 5 -9.95 -0.24 23.11
N LYS A 6 -8.99 0.63 23.32
CA LYS A 6 -8.11 0.57 24.50
C LYS A 6 -8.68 1.26 25.72
N PHE A 7 -9.30 2.43 25.53
CA PHE A 7 -9.67 3.33 26.64
C PHE A 7 -11.19 3.40 26.86
N GLY A 8 -12.03 2.95 25.91
CA GLY A 8 -13.48 2.99 26.01
C GLY A 8 -14.11 4.38 25.91
N ASP A 9 -13.35 5.40 25.50
CA ASP A 9 -13.84 6.78 25.41
C ASP A 9 -14.49 7.02 24.05
N GLU A 10 -15.79 7.32 24.05
CA GLU A 10 -16.60 7.53 22.85
C GLU A 10 -16.08 8.66 21.95
N ARG A 11 -15.35 9.61 22.47
CA ARG A 11 -14.74 10.68 21.67
C ARG A 11 -13.76 10.13 20.65
N TYR A 12 -13.05 9.05 20.97
CA TYR A 12 -12.16 8.38 20.03
C TYR A 12 -12.92 7.60 18.95
N LEU A 13 -14.10 7.04 19.27
CA LEU A 13 -14.94 6.38 18.30
C LEU A 13 -15.51 7.40 17.31
N GLU A 14 -16.06 8.48 17.81
CA GLU A 14 -16.60 9.55 16.97
C GLU A 14 -15.52 10.18 16.08
N GLY A 15 -14.33 10.44 16.62
CA GLY A 15 -13.20 10.92 15.83
C GLY A 15 -12.78 9.94 14.73
N ALA A 16 -12.77 8.64 15.02
CA ALA A 16 -12.49 7.61 14.01
C ALA A 16 -13.56 7.57 12.90
N LYS A 17 -14.84 7.60 13.26
CA LYS A 17 -15.96 7.65 12.31
C LYS A 17 -15.89 8.89 11.42
N GLN A 18 -15.61 10.05 11.99
CA GLN A 18 -15.46 11.29 11.23
C GLN A 18 -14.29 11.23 10.24
N ALA A 19 -13.14 10.70 10.66
CA ALA A 19 -11.96 10.56 9.80
C ALA A 19 -12.24 9.62 8.62
N ILE A 20 -12.86 8.46 8.87
CA ILE A 20 -13.20 7.51 7.81
C ILE A 20 -14.29 8.07 6.89
N ARG A 21 -15.30 8.77 7.42
CA ARG A 21 -16.30 9.44 6.60
C ARG A 21 -15.68 10.50 5.68
N ALA A 22 -14.69 11.25 6.16
CA ALA A 22 -13.97 12.22 5.34
C ALA A 22 -13.17 11.53 4.21
N LEU A 23 -12.59 10.37 4.47
CA LEU A 23 -11.91 9.54 3.47
C LEU A 23 -12.93 8.96 2.47
N ASP A 24 -14.03 8.42 2.97
CA ASP A 24 -15.09 7.81 2.16
C ASP A 24 -15.77 8.81 1.21
N ASN A 25 -15.90 10.06 1.62
CA ASN A 25 -16.44 11.14 0.78
C ASN A 25 -15.51 11.61 -0.34
N GLN A 26 -14.26 11.12 -0.39
CA GLN A 26 -13.34 11.48 -1.47
C GLN A 26 -13.79 10.85 -2.79
N LYS A 27 -13.59 11.59 -3.89
CA LYS A 27 -13.90 11.13 -5.25
C LYS A 27 -12.70 10.58 -6.00
N GLU A 28 -11.51 10.83 -5.47
CA GLU A 28 -10.23 10.44 -6.07
C GLU A 28 -9.37 9.71 -5.05
N SER A 29 -8.46 8.88 -5.53
CA SER A 29 -7.51 8.17 -4.68
C SER A 29 -6.71 9.14 -3.81
N ARG A 30 -6.67 8.85 -2.51
CA ARG A 30 -5.84 9.54 -1.52
C ARG A 30 -4.70 8.63 -1.05
N PHE A 31 -4.28 7.73 -1.92
CA PHE A 31 -3.22 6.82 -1.58
C PHE A 31 -1.90 7.58 -1.43
N TYR A 32 -1.36 7.53 -0.25
CA TYR A 32 -0.05 8.02 0.10
C TYR A 32 0.55 7.12 1.16
N GLU A 33 1.68 6.51 0.87
CA GLU A 33 2.35 5.54 1.75
C GLU A 33 1.38 4.48 2.30
N ILE A 34 1.32 4.35 3.64
CA ILE A 34 0.45 3.36 4.31
C ILE A 34 -0.86 3.95 4.84
N LEU A 35 -1.09 5.25 4.62
CA LEU A 35 -2.23 5.94 5.25
C LEU A 35 -3.57 5.42 4.73
N LEU A 36 -3.70 5.25 3.41
CA LEU A 36 -4.92 4.67 2.85
C LEU A 36 -5.14 3.22 3.28
N PRO A 37 -4.15 2.30 3.21
CA PRO A 37 -4.28 0.95 3.76
C PRO A 37 -4.72 0.91 5.24
N LEU A 38 -4.20 1.79 6.08
CA LEU A 38 -4.67 1.93 7.48
C LEU A 38 -6.12 2.42 7.56
N GLY A 39 -6.50 3.34 6.67
CA GLY A 39 -7.88 3.82 6.53
C GLY A 39 -8.83 2.68 6.15
N ILE A 40 -8.46 1.86 5.15
CA ILE A 40 -9.25 0.70 4.72
C ILE A 40 -9.45 -0.30 5.88
N TYR A 41 -8.38 -0.66 6.56
CA TYR A 41 -8.46 -1.56 7.71
C TYR A 41 -9.38 -0.99 8.82
N THR A 42 -9.29 0.31 9.07
CA THR A 42 -10.15 0.97 10.06
C THR A 42 -11.60 1.00 9.60
N ALA A 43 -11.87 1.31 8.31
CA ALA A 43 -13.21 1.29 7.72
C ALA A 43 -13.85 -0.11 7.83
N ALA A 44 -13.13 -1.15 7.41
CA ALA A 44 -13.59 -2.53 7.48
C ALA A 44 -13.94 -2.94 8.92
N ARG A 45 -13.12 -2.52 9.88
CA ARG A 45 -13.41 -2.76 11.31
C ARG A 45 -14.65 -2.02 11.80
N LEU A 46 -14.78 -0.74 11.45
CA LEU A 46 -15.95 0.05 11.84
C LEU A 46 -17.22 -0.53 11.23
N ASN A 47 -17.18 -0.97 9.96
CA ASN A 47 -18.32 -1.63 9.34
C ASN A 47 -18.74 -2.90 10.11
N ALA A 48 -17.78 -3.75 10.46
CA ALA A 48 -18.05 -5.01 11.13
C ALA A 48 -18.34 -4.89 12.62
N GLU A 49 -17.65 -3.98 13.33
CA GLU A 49 -17.72 -3.89 14.79
C GLU A 49 -18.71 -2.83 15.29
N GLU A 50 -18.99 -1.80 14.49
CA GLU A 50 -19.82 -0.64 14.87
C GLU A 50 -21.02 -0.42 13.92
N GLY A 51 -21.22 -1.31 12.92
CA GLY A 51 -22.37 -1.28 12.03
C GLY A 51 -22.39 -0.08 11.06
N THR A 52 -21.24 0.45 10.70
CA THR A 52 -21.12 1.46 9.62
C THR A 52 -21.09 0.79 8.25
N ASP A 53 -21.14 1.57 7.17
CA ASP A 53 -21.27 1.12 5.79
C ASP A 53 -20.31 1.85 4.82
N TYR A 54 -19.12 2.17 5.30
CA TYR A 54 -18.07 2.79 4.47
C TYR A 54 -17.70 1.93 3.27
N ASP A 55 -17.46 2.56 2.13
CA ASP A 55 -17.12 1.90 0.86
C ASP A 55 -15.67 1.40 0.83
N THR A 56 -15.45 0.25 1.45
CA THR A 56 -14.13 -0.41 1.49
C THR A 56 -13.67 -0.88 0.12
N GLU A 57 -14.59 -1.28 -0.77
CA GLU A 57 -14.28 -1.70 -2.13
C GLU A 57 -13.65 -0.56 -2.94
N LYS A 58 -14.26 0.62 -2.93
CA LYS A 58 -13.70 1.82 -3.55
C LYS A 58 -12.29 2.12 -3.05
N MET A 59 -12.11 2.07 -1.72
CA MET A 59 -10.81 2.36 -1.12
C MET A 59 -9.74 1.33 -1.48
N ILE A 60 -10.10 0.04 -1.54
CA ILE A 60 -9.19 -1.04 -1.97
C ILE A 60 -8.83 -0.87 -3.44
N ASN A 61 -9.79 -0.53 -4.29
CA ASN A 61 -9.54 -0.27 -5.70
C ASN A 61 -8.58 0.91 -5.90
N TRP A 62 -8.62 1.91 -5.04
CA TRP A 62 -7.64 3.00 -5.05
C TRP A 62 -6.20 2.54 -4.79
N VAL A 63 -6.01 1.46 -4.07
CA VAL A 63 -4.68 0.89 -3.80
C VAL A 63 -4.22 0.00 -4.96
N PHE A 64 -5.09 -0.89 -5.44
CA PHE A 64 -4.73 -2.00 -6.32
C PHE A 64 -5.12 -1.80 -7.78
N ASP A 65 -6.03 -0.88 -8.07
CA ASP A 65 -6.50 -0.66 -9.42
C ASP A 65 -5.38 -0.06 -10.27
N GLY A 66 -4.94 -0.80 -11.27
CA GLY A 66 -3.94 -0.34 -12.22
C GLY A 66 -4.43 0.89 -12.97
N VAL A 67 -3.50 1.67 -13.48
CA VAL A 67 -3.82 2.83 -14.32
C VAL A 67 -4.36 2.35 -15.66
N THR A 68 -5.64 2.05 -15.73
CA THR A 68 -6.35 1.78 -16.98
C THR A 68 -7.09 3.02 -17.51
N ASP A 69 -7.30 4.02 -16.65
CA ASP A 69 -7.94 5.27 -17.02
C ASP A 69 -6.87 6.31 -17.35
N PRO A 70 -6.92 6.96 -18.55
CA PRO A 70 -6.04 8.09 -18.89
C PRO A 70 -6.19 9.30 -17.96
N LYS A 71 -7.26 9.38 -17.19
CA LYS A 71 -7.41 10.33 -16.07
C LYS A 71 -6.89 9.79 -14.75
N GLY A 72 -6.31 8.62 -14.78
CA GLY A 72 -5.73 7.73 -13.84
C GLY A 72 -5.50 8.18 -12.41
N ARG A 73 -5.05 7.24 -11.60
CA ARG A 73 -4.60 7.53 -10.25
C ARG A 73 -3.38 8.45 -10.31
N TYR A 74 -3.48 9.59 -9.65
CA TYR A 74 -2.32 10.44 -9.43
C TYR A 74 -1.61 10.04 -8.15
N GLY A 75 -0.28 10.04 -8.18
CA GLY A 75 0.56 9.78 -7.03
C GLY A 75 0.91 8.32 -6.85
N TRP A 76 0.49 7.71 -5.77
CA TRP A 76 0.90 6.39 -5.33
C TRP A 76 -0.08 5.29 -5.73
N GLY A 77 0.47 4.10 -5.97
CA GLY A 77 -0.31 2.90 -6.26
C GLY A 77 0.52 1.65 -6.13
N ILE A 78 -0.15 0.48 -6.15
CA ILE A 78 0.54 -0.78 -6.35
C ILE A 78 0.86 -0.92 -7.83
N ILE A 79 2.14 -1.15 -8.13
CA ILE A 79 2.61 -1.40 -9.48
C ILE A 79 2.13 -2.79 -9.89
N GLN A 80 1.58 -2.91 -11.10
CA GLN A 80 1.04 -4.16 -11.62
C GLN A 80 1.83 -4.71 -12.81
N ASP A 81 2.92 -4.05 -13.17
CA ASP A 81 3.63 -4.29 -14.41
C ASP A 81 5.15 -4.45 -14.17
N ARG A 82 5.85 -4.62 -15.26
CA ARG A 82 7.31 -4.77 -15.31
C ARG A 82 7.96 -3.43 -15.68
N TRP A 83 9.14 -3.21 -15.13
CA TRP A 83 10.04 -2.13 -15.57
C TRP A 83 11.20 -2.74 -16.36
N GLY A 84 11.11 -2.67 -17.69
CA GLY A 84 12.07 -3.35 -18.54
C GLY A 84 12.08 -4.87 -18.26
N PRO A 85 13.23 -5.47 -17.92
CA PRO A 85 13.32 -6.88 -17.62
C PRO A 85 12.86 -7.26 -16.21
N TYR A 86 12.63 -6.29 -15.32
CA TYR A 86 12.37 -6.51 -13.90
C TYR A 86 10.88 -6.62 -13.61
N ASP A 87 10.50 -7.65 -12.86
CA ASP A 87 9.16 -7.78 -12.34
C ASP A 87 9.06 -7.01 -11.02
N VAL A 88 8.39 -5.87 -11.07
CA VAL A 88 8.14 -4.97 -9.93
C VAL A 88 6.70 -5.04 -9.44
N SER A 89 5.95 -6.01 -9.93
CA SER A 89 4.54 -6.22 -9.55
C SER A 89 4.41 -6.42 -8.05
N GLY A 90 3.51 -5.69 -7.44
CA GLY A 90 3.24 -5.75 -6.00
C GLY A 90 3.97 -4.70 -5.16
N LEU A 91 4.97 -4.02 -5.72
CA LEU A 91 5.59 -2.88 -5.03
C LEU A 91 4.66 -1.66 -5.04
N GLN A 92 4.72 -0.88 -3.98
CA GLN A 92 4.16 0.45 -3.97
C GLN A 92 5.11 1.40 -4.70
N GLY A 93 4.56 2.26 -5.52
CA GLY A 93 5.38 3.23 -6.23
C GLY A 93 4.61 4.43 -6.73
N SER A 94 5.33 5.36 -7.33
CA SER A 94 4.74 6.43 -8.12
C SER A 94 4.19 5.84 -9.41
N ILE A 95 2.95 6.16 -9.69
CA ILE A 95 2.23 5.77 -10.92
C ILE A 95 1.91 6.97 -11.81
N THR A 96 2.35 8.17 -11.42
CA THR A 96 2.29 9.39 -12.24
C THR A 96 3.49 9.45 -13.17
N ASP A 97 3.31 10.13 -14.30
CA ASP A 97 4.39 10.45 -15.24
C ASP A 97 5.18 9.25 -15.76
N GLY A 98 4.46 8.14 -15.97
CA GLY A 98 5.06 6.92 -16.51
C GLY A 98 5.69 6.00 -15.47
N GLY A 99 5.48 6.27 -14.20
CA GLY A 99 6.12 5.53 -13.12
C GLY A 99 7.59 5.95 -12.97
N GLY A 100 8.39 5.17 -12.36
CA GLY A 100 9.84 5.43 -12.27
C GLY A 100 10.38 5.38 -10.87
N TYR A 101 9.53 4.93 -9.93
CA TYR A 101 9.92 4.97 -8.54
C TYR A 101 9.13 3.96 -7.72
N ALA A 102 9.82 3.08 -7.04
CA ALA A 102 9.23 2.07 -6.17
C ALA A 102 9.80 2.14 -4.75
N PHE A 103 8.97 1.79 -3.78
CA PHE A 103 9.34 1.78 -2.37
C PHE A 103 9.42 0.37 -1.82
N PHE A 104 10.54 0.03 -1.23
CA PHE A 104 10.65 -1.21 -0.46
C PHE A 104 9.85 -1.15 0.85
N MET A 105 10.18 -0.20 1.70
CA MET A 105 9.65 -0.16 3.07
C MET A 105 8.13 0.00 3.13
N ASN A 106 7.59 0.88 2.29
CA ASN A 106 6.13 1.07 2.25
C ASN A 106 5.42 -0.15 1.68
N SER A 107 6.01 -0.83 0.69
CA SER A 107 5.47 -2.06 0.14
C SER A 107 5.31 -3.14 1.22
N VAL A 108 6.34 -3.32 2.05
CA VAL A 108 6.30 -4.28 3.17
C VAL A 108 5.36 -3.80 4.29
N LYS A 109 5.40 -2.51 4.63
CA LYS A 109 4.54 -1.95 5.69
C LYS A 109 3.05 -2.08 5.42
N MET A 110 2.63 -2.06 4.15
CA MET A 110 1.22 -2.23 3.80
C MET A 110 0.65 -3.61 4.17
N VAL A 111 1.49 -4.62 4.34
CA VAL A 111 1.05 -5.94 4.83
C VAL A 111 0.42 -5.80 6.22
N TRP A 112 0.95 -4.91 7.04
CA TRP A 112 0.44 -4.71 8.40
C TRP A 112 -1.06 -4.36 8.46
N PRO A 113 -1.60 -3.35 7.74
CA PRO A 113 -3.04 -3.11 7.74
C PRO A 113 -3.84 -4.04 6.83
N LEU A 114 -3.31 -4.44 5.66
CA LEU A 114 -4.10 -5.17 4.66
C LEU A 114 -4.28 -6.65 5.02
N LEU A 115 -3.31 -7.28 5.68
CA LEU A 115 -3.47 -8.67 6.11
C LEU A 115 -4.57 -8.84 7.17
N PRO A 116 -4.58 -8.11 8.29
CA PRO A 116 -5.67 -8.25 9.27
C PRO A 116 -7.01 -7.71 8.75
N MET A 117 -7.04 -6.83 7.75
CA MET A 117 -8.27 -6.38 7.09
C MET A 117 -9.06 -7.57 6.52
N VAL A 118 -8.40 -8.61 6.03
CA VAL A 118 -9.02 -9.82 5.46
C VAL A 118 -9.96 -10.53 6.44
N LYS A 119 -9.76 -10.35 7.74
CA LYS A 119 -10.68 -10.87 8.77
C LYS A 119 -12.10 -10.27 8.62
N TYR A 120 -12.19 -9.05 8.17
CA TYR A 120 -13.43 -8.28 8.05
C TYR A 120 -13.98 -8.28 6.62
N GLU A 121 -13.08 -8.45 5.65
CA GLU A 121 -13.35 -8.45 4.21
C GLU A 121 -12.79 -9.73 3.55
N PRO A 122 -13.34 -10.91 3.88
CA PRO A 122 -12.75 -12.20 3.49
C PRO A 122 -12.72 -12.45 1.97
N GLN A 123 -13.56 -11.76 1.19
CA GLN A 123 -13.56 -11.83 -0.28
C GLN A 123 -12.22 -11.42 -0.89
N TYR A 124 -11.44 -10.59 -0.22
CA TYR A 124 -10.13 -10.14 -0.70
C TYR A 124 -8.96 -11.03 -0.26
N ALA A 125 -9.20 -12.07 0.53
CA ALA A 125 -8.13 -12.91 1.11
C ALA A 125 -7.17 -13.45 0.07
N ARG A 126 -7.71 -13.98 -1.05
CA ARG A 126 -6.89 -14.53 -2.13
C ARG A 126 -6.08 -13.46 -2.86
N ALA A 127 -6.69 -12.30 -3.12
CA ALA A 127 -6.02 -11.18 -3.80
C ALA A 127 -4.88 -10.62 -2.93
N ILE A 128 -5.13 -10.42 -1.64
CA ILE A 128 -4.12 -9.95 -0.68
C ILE A 128 -2.98 -10.98 -0.56
N GLY A 129 -3.28 -12.27 -0.46
CA GLY A 129 -2.26 -13.31 -0.39
C GLY A 129 -1.39 -13.35 -1.67
N LYS A 130 -2.00 -13.22 -2.84
CA LYS A 130 -1.25 -13.13 -4.11
C LYS A 130 -0.36 -11.88 -4.15
N TRP A 131 -0.91 -10.74 -3.78
CA TRP A 131 -0.14 -9.50 -3.69
C TRP A 131 1.05 -9.62 -2.73
N MET A 132 0.87 -10.21 -1.56
CA MET A 132 1.97 -10.43 -0.61
C MET A 132 3.11 -11.25 -1.21
N ASN A 133 2.79 -12.33 -1.95
CA ASN A 133 3.80 -13.13 -2.63
C ASN A 133 4.55 -12.34 -3.71
N ASN A 134 3.83 -11.55 -4.50
CA ASN A 134 4.45 -10.68 -5.51
C ASN A 134 5.35 -9.64 -4.85
N ASN A 135 4.85 -8.98 -3.80
CA ASN A 135 5.60 -7.99 -3.04
C ASN A 135 6.92 -8.55 -2.52
N VAL A 136 6.90 -9.71 -1.84
CA VAL A 136 8.12 -10.35 -1.34
C VAL A 136 9.08 -10.69 -2.48
N SER A 137 8.57 -11.22 -3.58
CA SER A 137 9.40 -11.56 -4.74
C SER A 137 10.05 -10.34 -5.37
N ALA A 138 9.32 -9.24 -5.53
CA ALA A 138 9.81 -8.00 -6.10
C ALA A 138 10.77 -7.24 -5.15
N CYS A 139 10.58 -7.35 -3.84
CA CYS A 139 11.44 -6.69 -2.85
C CYS A 139 12.91 -7.12 -2.94
N ARG A 140 13.22 -8.30 -3.49
CA ARG A 140 14.61 -8.74 -3.72
C ARG A 140 15.39 -7.79 -4.62
N LEU A 141 14.72 -7.06 -5.52
CA LEU A 141 15.36 -6.10 -6.43
C LEU A 141 16.07 -4.95 -5.71
N PHE A 142 15.74 -4.71 -4.45
CA PHE A 142 16.42 -3.70 -3.63
C PHE A 142 17.77 -4.15 -3.09
N TYR A 143 18.15 -5.41 -3.28
CA TYR A 143 19.50 -5.87 -2.95
C TYR A 143 20.47 -5.50 -4.07
N PRO A 144 21.67 -4.97 -3.72
CA PRO A 144 22.61 -4.41 -4.70
C PRO A 144 23.06 -5.37 -5.80
N ASP A 145 23.00 -6.68 -5.58
CA ASP A 145 23.45 -7.69 -6.52
C ASP A 145 22.38 -8.16 -7.51
N GLU A 146 21.12 -7.73 -7.33
CA GLU A 146 19.98 -8.22 -8.12
C GLU A 146 19.75 -7.40 -9.41
N ILE A 147 20.21 -6.17 -9.46
CA ILE A 147 20.08 -5.30 -10.64
C ILE A 147 21.43 -4.71 -11.05
N PRO A 148 21.64 -4.40 -12.34
CA PRO A 148 22.84 -3.72 -12.83
C PRO A 148 23.10 -2.41 -12.12
N ALA A 149 24.38 -2.08 -11.91
CA ALA A 149 24.80 -0.87 -11.22
C ALA A 149 24.26 0.43 -11.84
N ILE A 150 24.01 0.45 -13.16
CA ILE A 150 23.44 1.60 -13.86
C ILE A 150 22.02 1.98 -13.37
N TYR A 151 21.30 1.03 -12.79
CA TYR A 151 19.95 1.25 -12.26
C TYR A 151 19.93 1.35 -10.74
N GLN A 152 21.10 1.28 -10.08
CA GLN A 152 21.20 1.37 -8.64
C GLN A 152 21.48 2.81 -8.21
N TRP A 153 20.90 3.21 -7.11
CA TRP A 153 21.30 4.42 -6.40
C TRP A 153 22.65 4.18 -5.71
N LEU A 154 23.60 5.03 -5.93
CA LEU A 154 24.96 4.96 -5.35
C LEU A 154 25.67 3.60 -5.57
N PRO A 155 25.83 3.11 -6.82
CA PRO A 155 26.44 1.83 -7.10
C PRO A 155 27.90 1.73 -6.61
N GLN A 156 28.60 2.87 -6.45
CA GLN A 156 29.95 2.96 -5.91
C GLN A 156 30.03 2.62 -4.41
N GLN A 157 28.90 2.59 -3.71
CA GLN A 157 28.83 2.25 -2.29
C GLN A 157 28.32 0.83 -2.04
N LYS A 158 28.28 0.00 -3.07
CA LYS A 158 27.74 -1.34 -3.03
C LYS A 158 28.29 -2.19 -1.88
N ASP A 159 29.59 -2.10 -1.60
CA ASP A 159 30.20 -2.86 -0.52
C ASP A 159 29.69 -2.45 0.87
N ILE A 160 29.32 -1.18 1.05
CA ILE A 160 28.76 -0.66 2.29
C ILE A 160 27.27 -1.05 2.39
N THR A 161 26.56 -1.03 1.27
CA THR A 161 25.10 -1.26 1.22
C THR A 161 24.74 -2.75 1.12
N ARG A 162 25.69 -3.63 0.88
CA ARG A 162 25.46 -5.09 0.85
C ARG A 162 24.79 -5.56 2.14
N GLY A 163 23.62 -6.15 2.03
CA GLY A 163 22.82 -6.57 3.17
C GLY A 163 21.98 -5.48 3.83
N VAL A 164 22.02 -4.26 3.29
CA VAL A 164 21.12 -3.18 3.68
C VAL A 164 20.12 -2.94 2.54
N ILE A 165 18.85 -2.95 2.85
CA ILE A 165 17.80 -2.65 1.88
C ILE A 165 17.46 -1.17 1.99
N ALA A 166 17.52 -0.45 0.88
CA ALA A 166 17.18 0.96 0.84
C ALA A 166 15.70 1.18 1.18
N TYR A 167 15.41 2.30 1.83
CA TYR A 167 14.02 2.71 2.10
C TYR A 167 13.28 2.97 0.79
N GLU A 168 13.94 3.67 -0.09
CA GLU A 168 13.48 4.03 -1.42
C GLU A 168 14.52 3.57 -2.42
N GLY A 169 14.09 3.20 -3.60
CA GLY A 169 15.06 2.99 -4.67
C GLY A 169 14.68 1.85 -5.57
N LEU A 170 14.53 2.08 -6.69
CA LEU A 170 14.67 1.59 -8.05
C LEU A 170 14.33 2.74 -8.95
#